data_f05d87a1348a58ea28c884a2a5d15947
#
_entry.id   f05d87a1348a58ea28c884a2a5d15947
#
_cell.length_a   1.000
_cell.length_b   1.000
_cell.length_c   1.000
_cell.angle_alpha   90.00
_cell.angle_beta   90.00
_cell.angle_gamma   90.00
#
_symmetry.space_group_name_H-M   'P 1'
#
loop_
_entity.id
_entity.type
_entity.pdbx_description
1 polymer ?
#
loop_
_entity_poly.entity_id
_entity_poly.type
_entity_poly.pdbx_seq_one_letter_code
_entity_poly.pdbx_strand_id
1 'polypeptide(L)'
;MNRKSFLVSILAAGCFVATSLLMPSTGNAQADPRVAKSMASLKAAAAKLGAGKLDGKEAVGGKDAPALYFGAAKINNNFDVVDAVSKEDGKGMTATFFVKSGDEYIRVSTSVPKPDGSGRAIGTVLAGPALESIKAGKAHYGEVPILGNPYMTGYEPMKDGSGAVIGIYYVGYKK
;
A
#
# COMPACT_ATOMS: atom_id res chain seq x y z
N MET A 1 -45.22 -40.28 -54.89
CA MET A 1 -44.13 -40.10 -55.87
C MET A 1 -42.92 -39.57 -55.14
N ASN A 2 -41.85 -40.36 -55.11
CA ASN A 2 -40.57 -40.10 -54.45
C ASN A 2 -39.81 -38.95 -55.08
N ARG A 3 -39.14 -38.15 -54.28
CA ARG A 3 -37.78 -37.70 -54.62
C ARG A 3 -36.99 -37.34 -53.35
N LYS A 4 -35.97 -38.14 -53.10
CA LYS A 4 -34.90 -37.96 -52.16
C LYS A 4 -33.99 -36.85 -52.64
N SER A 5 -33.59 -35.91 -51.81
CA SER A 5 -32.48 -35.00 -52.09
C SER A 5 -31.46 -35.09 -50.96
N PHE A 6 -30.24 -35.36 -51.38
CA PHE A 6 -29.01 -35.56 -50.60
C PHE A 6 -28.56 -34.29 -49.91
N LEU A 7 -28.30 -34.42 -48.62
CA LEU A 7 -27.55 -33.42 -47.84
C LEU A 7 -26.06 -33.66 -48.03
N VAL A 8 -25.37 -32.64 -48.54
CA VAL A 8 -23.90 -32.58 -48.56
C VAL A 8 -23.48 -31.77 -47.38
N SER A 9 -22.87 -32.44 -46.39
CA SER A 9 -22.19 -31.77 -45.24
C SER A 9 -20.83 -31.30 -45.67
N ILE A 10 -20.62 -29.99 -45.66
CA ILE A 10 -19.29 -29.40 -45.79
C ILE A 10 -18.77 -29.10 -44.37
N LEU A 11 -17.79 -29.88 -43.96
CA LEU A 11 -17.00 -29.67 -42.73
C LEU A 11 -15.97 -28.57 -43.03
N ALA A 12 -16.21 -27.37 -42.53
CA ALA A 12 -15.20 -26.32 -42.54
C ALA A 12 -14.42 -26.38 -41.22
N ALA A 13 -13.21 -26.94 -41.29
CA ALA A 13 -12.26 -26.88 -40.18
C ALA A 13 -11.68 -25.46 -40.07
N GLY A 14 -12.21 -24.66 -39.15
CA GLY A 14 -11.65 -23.36 -38.81
C GLY A 14 -10.46 -23.53 -37.88
N CYS A 15 -9.23 -23.37 -38.37
CA CYS A 15 -8.04 -23.18 -37.54
C CYS A 15 -8.16 -21.86 -36.79
N PHE A 16 -8.51 -21.92 -35.51
CA PHE A 16 -8.32 -20.78 -34.60
C PHE A 16 -6.83 -20.67 -34.24
N VAL A 17 -6.13 -19.78 -34.93
CA VAL A 17 -4.80 -19.33 -34.51
C VAL A 17 -5.01 -18.39 -33.37
N ALA A 18 -4.80 -18.88 -32.14
CA ALA A 18 -4.74 -18.05 -30.96
C ALA A 18 -3.44 -17.25 -30.97
N THR A 19 -3.49 -16.05 -31.52
CA THR A 19 -2.43 -15.05 -31.33
C THR A 19 -2.46 -14.61 -29.89
N SER A 20 -1.62 -15.22 -29.04
CA SER A 20 -1.30 -14.72 -27.71
C SER A 20 -0.58 -13.38 -27.88
N LEU A 21 -1.31 -12.29 -27.68
CA LEU A 21 -0.72 -10.97 -27.45
C LEU A 21 0.12 -11.06 -26.17
N LEU A 22 1.44 -11.17 -26.31
CA LEU A 22 2.36 -10.83 -25.25
C LEU A 22 2.20 -9.34 -24.98
N MET A 23 1.40 -9.00 -23.97
CA MET A 23 1.45 -7.66 -23.41
C MET A 23 2.83 -7.47 -22.77
N PRO A 24 3.56 -6.39 -23.10
CA PRO A 24 4.79 -6.09 -22.39
C PRO A 24 4.41 -5.89 -20.92
N SER A 25 4.92 -6.75 -20.06
CA SER A 25 4.95 -6.56 -18.63
C SER A 25 5.72 -5.27 -18.39
N THR A 26 5.02 -4.16 -18.16
CA THR A 26 5.61 -2.96 -17.61
C THR A 26 6.23 -3.36 -16.28
N GLY A 27 7.57 -3.29 -16.22
CA GLY A 27 8.36 -3.78 -15.12
C GLY A 27 7.87 -3.26 -13.77
N ASN A 28 7.08 -4.04 -13.09
CA ASN A 28 7.05 -4.00 -11.64
C ASN A 28 8.45 -4.46 -11.21
N ALA A 29 9.26 -3.53 -10.72
CA ALA A 29 10.40 -3.88 -9.91
C ALA A 29 9.86 -4.88 -8.88
N GLN A 30 10.35 -6.13 -8.95
CA GLN A 30 9.82 -7.22 -8.15
C GLN A 30 9.90 -6.80 -6.68
N ALA A 31 8.76 -6.66 -6.04
CA ALA A 31 8.70 -6.24 -4.65
C ALA A 31 9.57 -7.21 -3.83
N ASP A 32 10.49 -6.67 -3.02
CA ASP A 32 11.26 -7.49 -2.09
C ASP A 32 10.27 -8.35 -1.28
N PRO A 33 10.39 -9.69 -1.28
CA PRO A 33 9.43 -10.56 -0.61
C PRO A 33 9.22 -10.23 0.87
N ARG A 34 10.27 -9.71 1.53
CA ARG A 34 10.19 -9.24 2.93
C ARG A 34 9.23 -8.07 3.04
N VAL A 35 9.32 -7.11 2.13
CA VAL A 35 8.44 -5.92 2.11
C VAL A 35 7.00 -6.33 1.89
N ALA A 36 6.72 -7.25 0.95
CA ALA A 36 5.37 -7.74 0.70
C ALA A 36 4.79 -8.47 1.93
N LYS A 37 5.61 -9.31 2.59
CA LYS A 37 5.22 -9.99 3.84
C LYS A 37 4.89 -8.98 4.94
N SER A 38 5.78 -8.01 5.20
CA SER A 38 5.58 -7.01 6.25
C SER A 38 4.39 -6.09 5.97
N MET A 39 4.11 -5.79 4.69
CA MET A 39 2.89 -5.08 4.32
C MET A 39 1.63 -5.87 4.69
N ALA A 40 1.63 -7.18 4.42
CA ALA A 40 0.53 -8.05 4.83
C ALA A 40 0.39 -8.11 6.36
N SER A 41 1.50 -8.22 7.11
CA SER A 41 1.51 -8.19 8.57
C SER A 41 0.92 -6.89 9.13
N LEU A 42 1.33 -5.73 8.58
CA LEU A 42 0.83 -4.42 9.02
C LEU A 42 -0.67 -4.26 8.76
N LYS A 43 -1.14 -4.64 7.57
CA LYS A 43 -2.56 -4.61 7.22
C LYS A 43 -3.39 -5.57 8.07
N ALA A 44 -2.88 -6.77 8.34
CA ALA A 44 -3.56 -7.75 9.20
C ALA A 44 -3.65 -7.26 10.65
N ALA A 45 -2.59 -6.63 11.18
CA ALA A 45 -2.60 -6.04 12.52
C ALA A 45 -3.62 -4.90 12.63
N ALA A 46 -3.69 -4.02 11.63
CA ALA A 46 -4.70 -2.96 11.56
C ALA A 46 -6.13 -3.53 11.47
N ALA A 47 -6.34 -4.52 10.61
CA ALA A 47 -7.66 -5.15 10.40
C ALA A 47 -8.21 -5.84 11.66
N LYS A 48 -7.34 -6.39 12.52
CA LYS A 48 -7.74 -6.96 13.81
C LYS A 48 -8.38 -5.93 14.76
N LEU A 49 -8.03 -4.65 14.62
CA LEU A 49 -8.59 -3.55 15.41
C LEU A 49 -9.92 -3.05 14.85
N GLY A 50 -10.18 -3.28 13.56
CA GLY A 50 -11.41 -2.91 12.87
C GLY A 50 -11.18 -2.12 11.59
N ALA A 51 -12.27 -1.64 10.98
CA ALA A 51 -12.22 -0.83 9.76
C ALA A 51 -11.54 0.53 10.02
N GLY A 52 -10.76 1.00 9.04
CA GLY A 52 -10.13 2.31 9.09
C GLY A 52 -11.15 3.43 8.88
N LYS A 53 -11.08 4.49 9.69
CA LYS A 53 -11.85 5.71 9.53
C LYS A 53 -11.06 6.92 9.99
N LEU A 54 -11.42 8.10 9.47
CA LEU A 54 -10.96 9.39 9.99
C LEU A 54 -12.09 10.03 10.81
N ASP A 55 -11.77 10.54 12.01
CA ASP A 55 -12.75 11.14 12.89
C ASP A 55 -12.09 12.22 13.76
N GLY A 56 -12.45 13.49 13.49
CA GLY A 56 -11.83 14.64 14.15
C GLY A 56 -10.42 14.96 13.66
N LYS A 57 -9.69 15.72 14.46
CA LYS A 57 -8.30 16.15 14.20
C LYS A 57 -7.45 16.02 15.46
N GLU A 58 -6.15 15.88 15.27
CA GLU A 58 -5.18 15.81 16.34
C GLU A 58 -3.83 16.43 15.91
N ALA A 59 -3.15 17.08 16.83
CA ALA A 59 -1.81 17.58 16.60
C ALA A 59 -0.80 16.43 16.53
N VAL A 60 -0.07 16.34 15.41
CA VAL A 60 0.93 15.32 15.13
C VAL A 60 2.22 15.97 14.66
N GLY A 61 3.28 15.93 15.46
CA GLY A 61 4.56 16.53 15.10
C GLY A 61 4.47 18.02 14.78
N GLY A 62 3.59 18.77 15.45
CA GLY A 62 3.36 20.21 15.23
C GLY A 62 2.43 20.55 14.09
N LYS A 63 1.76 19.58 13.48
CA LYS A 63 0.74 19.76 12.42
C LYS A 63 -0.61 19.21 12.87
N ASP A 64 -1.69 19.90 12.51
CA ASP A 64 -3.04 19.36 12.65
C ASP A 64 -3.28 18.32 11.55
N ALA A 65 -3.56 17.10 11.94
CA ALA A 65 -3.85 15.99 11.04
C ALA A 65 -5.22 15.38 11.36
N PRO A 66 -5.95 14.84 10.36
CA PRO A 66 -7.11 14.02 10.64
C PRO A 66 -6.76 12.86 11.57
N ALA A 67 -7.62 12.58 12.55
CA ALA A 67 -7.38 11.49 13.49
C ALA A 67 -7.82 10.16 12.86
N LEU A 68 -6.88 9.22 12.74
CA LEU A 68 -7.09 7.87 12.21
C LEU A 68 -7.49 6.93 13.33
N TYR A 69 -8.51 6.14 13.07
CA TYR A 69 -8.95 5.04 13.91
C TYR A 69 -9.02 3.74 13.12
N PHE A 70 -8.70 2.62 13.77
CA PHE A 70 -9.13 1.29 13.35
C PHE A 70 -10.13 0.78 14.39
N GLY A 71 -11.42 0.64 14.01
CA GLY A 71 -12.49 0.40 14.96
C GLY A 71 -12.58 1.51 16.01
N ALA A 72 -12.34 1.16 17.28
CA ALA A 72 -12.29 2.09 18.40
C ALA A 72 -10.85 2.56 18.75
N ALA A 73 -9.82 1.92 18.18
CA ALA A 73 -8.43 2.21 18.48
C ALA A 73 -7.93 3.45 17.73
N LYS A 74 -7.52 4.50 18.47
CA LYS A 74 -6.87 5.68 17.89
C LYS A 74 -5.42 5.36 17.53
N ILE A 75 -5.00 5.79 16.34
CA ILE A 75 -3.69 5.47 15.74
C ILE A 75 -2.72 6.66 15.81
N ASN A 76 -3.21 7.90 15.68
CA ASN A 76 -2.34 9.07 15.77
C ASN A 76 -1.58 9.08 17.11
N ASN A 77 -0.27 9.30 17.05
CA ASN A 77 0.65 9.30 18.20
C ASN A 77 0.65 7.98 19.01
N ASN A 78 0.03 6.91 18.53
CA ASN A 78 0.10 5.56 19.08
C ASN A 78 1.02 4.71 18.21
N PHE A 79 2.00 4.04 18.83
CA PHE A 79 3.04 3.30 18.11
C PHE A 79 2.94 1.78 18.29
N ASP A 80 1.97 1.29 19.07
CA ASP A 80 1.85 -0.13 19.44
C ASP A 80 1.84 -1.05 18.23
N VAL A 81 1.03 -0.72 17.21
CA VAL A 81 0.90 -1.56 16.00
C VAL A 81 2.18 -1.54 15.16
N VAL A 82 2.74 -0.35 14.92
CA VAL A 82 3.94 -0.22 14.09
C VAL A 82 5.16 -0.83 14.77
N ASP A 83 5.25 -0.76 16.09
CA ASP A 83 6.35 -1.35 16.85
C ASP A 83 6.22 -2.88 16.94
N ALA A 84 5.00 -3.40 17.16
CA ALA A 84 4.75 -4.83 17.18
C ALA A 84 5.14 -5.48 15.84
N VAL A 85 4.68 -4.90 14.73
CA VAL A 85 5.01 -5.43 13.40
C VAL A 85 6.50 -5.28 13.08
N SER A 86 7.12 -4.15 13.43
CA SER A 86 8.56 -3.94 13.21
C SER A 86 9.40 -4.94 14.01
N LYS A 87 8.99 -5.29 15.22
CA LYS A 87 9.66 -6.28 16.06
C LYS A 87 9.49 -7.71 15.54
N GLU A 88 8.27 -8.05 15.08
CA GLU A 88 7.94 -9.40 14.59
C GLU A 88 8.62 -9.70 13.26
N ASP A 89 8.61 -8.76 12.31
CA ASP A 89 9.15 -8.95 10.96
C ASP A 89 10.68 -8.73 10.86
N GLY A 90 11.32 -8.34 11.95
CA GLY A 90 12.76 -8.46 12.14
C GLY A 90 13.57 -7.17 11.98
N LYS A 91 14.89 -7.32 12.17
CA LYS A 91 15.84 -6.22 12.28
C LYS A 91 15.87 -5.32 11.04
N GLY A 92 15.75 -4.01 11.27
CA GLY A 92 15.81 -2.99 10.23
C GLY A 92 14.49 -2.71 9.53
N MET A 93 13.42 -3.44 9.88
CA MET A 93 12.08 -3.18 9.41
C MET A 93 11.49 -1.94 10.10
N THR A 94 10.82 -1.11 9.31
CA THR A 94 10.06 0.04 9.82
C THR A 94 8.66 0.04 9.23
N ALA A 95 7.68 0.48 10.03
CA ALA A 95 6.29 0.59 9.63
C ALA A 95 5.74 2.00 9.91
N THR A 96 4.74 2.41 9.15
CA THR A 96 4.08 3.71 9.31
C THR A 96 2.63 3.66 8.85
N PHE A 97 1.80 4.42 9.54
CA PHE A 97 0.50 4.87 9.05
C PHE A 97 0.58 6.37 8.70
N PHE A 98 0.13 6.70 7.48
CA PHE A 98 -0.10 8.08 7.07
C PHE A 98 -1.60 8.34 6.97
N VAL A 99 -2.02 9.56 7.19
CA VAL A 99 -3.38 10.02 6.92
C VAL A 99 -3.39 11.01 5.78
N LYS A 100 -4.44 10.98 4.97
CA LYS A 100 -4.69 11.98 3.94
C LYS A 100 -5.20 13.26 4.59
N SER A 101 -4.55 14.38 4.31
CA SER A 101 -4.94 15.72 4.75
C SER A 101 -4.87 16.68 3.55
N GLY A 102 -6.00 16.91 2.90
CA GLY A 102 -6.03 17.59 1.61
C GLY A 102 -5.22 16.80 0.56
N ASP A 103 -4.21 17.46 -0.02
CA ASP A 103 -3.30 16.85 -1.01
C ASP A 103 -2.04 16.22 -0.40
N GLU A 104 -1.88 16.32 0.92
CA GLU A 104 -0.75 15.76 1.66
C GLU A 104 -1.11 14.43 2.33
N TYR A 105 -0.05 13.65 2.62
CA TYR A 105 -0.14 12.47 3.49
C TYR A 105 0.82 12.66 4.66
N ILE A 106 0.26 12.82 5.87
CA ILE A 106 0.98 13.12 7.10
C ILE A 106 1.25 11.82 7.86
N ARG A 107 2.49 11.62 8.30
CA ARG A 107 2.91 10.47 9.09
C ARG A 107 2.39 10.60 10.54
N VAL A 108 1.42 9.78 10.91
CA VAL A 108 0.72 9.89 12.20
C VAL A 108 1.09 8.83 13.22
N SER A 109 1.64 7.70 12.76
CA SER A 109 2.20 6.64 13.59
C SER A 109 3.36 5.99 12.85
N THR A 110 4.53 5.83 13.49
CA THR A 110 5.72 5.33 12.80
C THR A 110 6.77 4.75 13.74
N SER A 111 7.48 3.73 13.28
CA SER A 111 8.74 3.25 13.87
C SER A 111 9.99 3.82 13.17
N VAL A 112 9.84 4.62 12.10
CA VAL A 112 10.97 5.30 11.43
C VAL A 112 11.58 6.34 12.37
N PRO A 113 12.88 6.25 12.69
CA PRO A 113 13.55 7.25 13.52
C PRO A 113 13.81 8.54 12.73
N LYS A 114 13.93 9.66 13.43
CA LYS A 114 14.52 10.87 12.85
C LYS A 114 16.01 10.67 12.61
N PRO A 115 16.61 11.36 11.60
CA PRO A 115 18.05 11.22 11.30
C PRO A 115 18.96 11.62 12.44
N ASP A 116 18.55 12.57 13.26
CA ASP A 116 19.29 13.09 14.43
C ASP A 116 19.11 12.23 15.69
N GLY A 117 18.35 11.14 15.62
CA GLY A 117 18.07 10.28 16.76
C GLY A 117 17.11 10.87 17.82
N SER A 118 16.57 12.08 17.60
CA SER A 118 15.71 12.77 18.59
C SER A 118 14.30 12.19 18.74
N GLY A 119 14.06 10.99 18.18
CA GLY A 119 12.78 10.31 18.26
C GLY A 119 12.25 9.83 16.91
N ARG A 120 10.94 9.76 16.78
CA ARG A 120 10.26 9.25 15.57
C ARG A 120 9.96 10.35 14.56
N ALA A 121 9.95 10.01 13.29
CA ALA A 121 9.71 10.94 12.19
C ALA A 121 8.23 11.34 12.04
N ILE A 122 7.54 11.55 13.17
CA ILE A 122 6.12 11.89 13.24
C ILE A 122 5.87 13.29 12.64
N GLY A 123 4.73 13.52 12.00
CA GLY A 123 4.36 14.79 11.38
C GLY A 123 5.03 15.09 10.05
N THR A 124 5.96 14.24 9.58
CA THR A 124 6.57 14.42 8.25
C THR A 124 5.57 14.04 7.15
N VAL A 125 5.71 14.67 5.98
CA VAL A 125 4.84 14.47 4.82
C VAL A 125 5.50 13.54 3.81
N LEU A 126 4.70 12.68 3.18
CA LEU A 126 5.16 11.84 2.08
C LEU A 126 5.52 12.70 0.87
N ALA A 127 6.65 12.41 0.25
CA ALA A 127 7.12 13.06 -0.96
C ALA A 127 7.77 12.05 -1.92
N GLY A 128 8.07 12.50 -3.14
CA GLY A 128 8.77 11.71 -4.15
C GLY A 128 7.89 10.70 -4.89
N PRO A 129 8.49 9.68 -5.55
CA PRO A 129 7.80 8.81 -6.50
C PRO A 129 6.67 7.98 -5.87
N ALA A 130 6.75 7.66 -4.58
CA ALA A 130 5.68 6.98 -3.86
C ALA A 130 4.41 7.83 -3.79
N LEU A 131 4.53 9.15 -3.59
CA LEU A 131 3.39 10.07 -3.55
C LEU A 131 2.63 10.05 -4.88
N GLU A 132 3.33 10.08 -6.02
CA GLU A 132 2.71 10.08 -7.35
C GLU A 132 1.94 8.78 -7.59
N SER A 133 2.50 7.64 -7.20
CA SER A 133 1.82 6.34 -7.30
C SER A 133 0.53 6.32 -6.45
N ILE A 134 0.60 6.80 -5.22
CA ILE A 134 -0.53 6.84 -4.29
C ILE A 134 -1.62 7.80 -4.78
N LYS A 135 -1.27 8.97 -5.32
CA LYS A 135 -2.23 9.91 -5.92
C LYS A 135 -2.97 9.29 -7.10
N ALA A 136 -2.29 8.41 -7.86
CA ALA A 136 -2.91 7.61 -8.92
C ALA A 136 -3.71 6.39 -8.40
N GLY A 137 -3.87 6.25 -7.09
CA GLY A 137 -4.58 5.12 -6.44
C GLY A 137 -3.85 3.79 -6.51
N LYS A 138 -2.54 3.80 -6.83
CA LYS A 138 -1.70 2.61 -7.01
C LYS A 138 -0.75 2.42 -5.84
N ALA A 139 -0.39 1.16 -5.57
CA ALA A 139 0.71 0.84 -4.68
C ALA A 139 2.06 1.23 -5.29
N HIS A 140 3.03 1.52 -4.43
CA HIS A 140 4.42 1.74 -4.82
C HIS A 140 5.32 0.76 -4.07
N TYR A 141 6.14 0.02 -4.80
CA TYR A 141 7.15 -0.86 -4.25
C TYR A 141 8.49 -0.58 -4.91
N GLY A 142 9.53 -0.45 -4.11
CA GLY A 142 10.87 -0.18 -4.63
C GLY A 142 11.75 0.54 -3.63
N GLU A 143 12.92 0.94 -4.12
CA GLU A 143 13.87 1.71 -3.34
C GLU A 143 13.44 3.17 -3.27
N VAL A 144 13.31 3.70 -2.05
CA VAL A 144 12.99 5.10 -1.79
C VAL A 144 13.90 5.62 -0.67
N PRO A 145 14.50 6.81 -0.82
CA PRO A 145 15.22 7.44 0.26
C PRO A 145 14.24 7.94 1.34
N ILE A 146 14.40 7.45 2.55
CA ILE A 146 13.63 7.89 3.71
C ILE A 146 14.54 8.75 4.58
N LEU A 147 14.25 10.05 4.62
CA LEU A 147 15.02 11.02 5.38
C LEU A 147 16.54 10.90 5.10
N GLY A 148 16.90 10.74 3.83
CA GLY A 148 18.29 10.64 3.37
C GLY A 148 18.92 9.24 3.45
N ASN A 149 18.25 8.24 3.97
CA ASN A 149 18.73 6.84 4.00
C ASN A 149 18.01 5.97 2.95
N PRO A 150 18.70 5.07 2.24
CA PRO A 150 18.08 4.17 1.29
C PRO A 150 17.29 3.05 2.01
N TYR A 151 16.05 2.84 1.56
CA TYR A 151 15.16 1.78 2.04
C TYR A 151 14.55 1.02 0.87
N MET A 152 14.39 -0.29 1.00
CA MET A 152 13.46 -1.06 0.18
C MET A 152 12.08 -0.93 0.80
N THR A 153 11.12 -0.40 0.06
CA THR A 153 9.85 0.08 0.61
C THR A 153 8.63 -0.48 -0.09
N GLY A 154 7.51 -0.49 0.63
CA GLY A 154 6.17 -0.66 0.10
C GLY A 154 5.24 0.41 0.66
N TYR A 155 4.43 0.99 -0.21
CA TYR A 155 3.35 1.92 0.11
C TYR A 155 2.07 1.40 -0.52
N GLU A 156 1.00 1.27 0.26
CA GLU A 156 -0.31 0.90 -0.25
C GLU A 156 -1.38 1.87 0.21
N PRO A 157 -2.34 2.25 -0.66
CA PRO A 157 -3.46 3.08 -0.27
C PRO A 157 -4.29 2.43 0.84
N MET A 158 -4.57 3.17 1.89
CA MET A 158 -5.53 2.80 2.94
C MET A 158 -6.91 3.34 2.56
N LYS A 159 -7.90 2.47 2.50
CA LYS A 159 -9.27 2.85 2.15
C LYS A 159 -10.21 2.65 3.33
N ASP A 160 -11.21 3.51 3.43
CA ASP A 160 -12.33 3.34 4.35
C ASP A 160 -13.41 2.39 3.79
N GLY A 161 -14.50 2.23 4.55
CA GLY A 161 -15.62 1.39 4.17
C GLY A 161 -16.37 1.82 2.89
N SER A 162 -16.18 3.07 2.43
CA SER A 162 -16.73 3.58 1.15
C SER A 162 -15.81 3.34 -0.04
N GLY A 163 -14.57 2.90 0.21
CA GLY A 163 -13.52 2.73 -0.79
C GLY A 163 -12.69 3.99 -1.04
N ALA A 164 -12.95 5.09 -0.32
CA ALA A 164 -12.16 6.30 -0.41
C ALA A 164 -10.79 6.13 0.23
N VAL A 165 -9.74 6.68 -0.41
CA VAL A 165 -8.38 6.67 0.15
C VAL A 165 -8.29 7.67 1.29
N ILE A 166 -8.12 7.17 2.53
CA ILE A 166 -8.02 7.96 3.76
C ILE A 166 -6.60 8.06 4.29
N GLY A 167 -5.67 7.27 3.76
CA GLY A 167 -4.28 7.23 4.23
C GLY A 167 -3.44 6.24 3.46
N ILE A 168 -2.31 5.84 4.06
CA ILE A 168 -1.35 4.92 3.46
C ILE A 168 -0.79 3.99 4.54
N TYR A 169 -0.65 2.70 4.19
CA TYR A 169 0.21 1.75 4.85
C TYR A 169 1.63 1.85 4.27
N TYR A 170 2.63 1.93 5.12
CA TYR A 170 4.03 1.91 4.71
C TYR A 170 4.81 0.88 5.50
N VAL A 171 5.67 0.18 4.81
CA VAL A 171 6.73 -0.67 5.38
C VAL A 171 8.03 -0.46 4.63
N GLY A 172 9.17 -0.63 5.30
CA GLY A 172 10.47 -0.51 4.67
C GLY A 172 11.59 -1.15 5.46
N TYR A 173 12.61 -1.61 4.74
CA TYR A 173 13.84 -2.13 5.29
C TYR A 173 14.99 -1.21 4.91
N LYS A 174 15.71 -0.72 5.91
CA LYS A 174 16.92 0.04 5.69
C LYS A 174 17.97 -0.82 5.00
N LYS A 175 18.61 -0.29 3.96
CA LYS A 175 19.70 -0.96 3.23
C LYS A 175 21.04 -0.73 3.92
#